data_9b1886f4231a2cb6275129a07f7efd69
#
_entry.id   9b1886f4231a2cb6275129a07f7efd69
#
_cell.length_a   1.000
_cell.length_b   1.000
_cell.length_c   1.000
_cell.angle_alpha   90.00
_cell.angle_beta   90.00
_cell.angle_gamma   90.00
#
_symmetry.space_group_name_H-M   'P 1'
#
loop_
_entity.id
_entity.type
_entity.pdbx_description
1 polymer ?
#
loop_
_entity_poly.entity_id
_entity_poly.type
_entity_poly.pdbx_seq_one_letter_code
_entity_poly.pdbx_strand_id
1 'polypeptide(L)'
;IVSGCVTKTLELDDRGNIPIPQKTIAQMREMGMKPADPVLVRIFKQESELEVWKRNATGKYALMKTYPMCRWSGVLGPKKLEGDRQAPEGFYTVGLGGLNPKSQYYLSFDLGYPNRLERAKGYTGSALMVHGACSSSGCFAISDEHVAEVYALVRDALRGGQQAVQVQSYPFRMTPENLAAHRENPNFEFWMDLKTGYDRFEV
;
A
#
# COMPACT_ATOMS: atom_id res chain seq x y z
N ILE A 1 -5.62 -41.00 32.26
CA ILE A 1 -5.53 -39.53 32.14
C ILE A 1 -4.80 -39.24 30.85
N VAL A 2 -5.57 -38.95 29.77
CA VAL A 2 -5.03 -38.60 28.46
C VAL A 2 -4.89 -37.08 28.45
N SER A 3 -3.64 -36.58 28.54
CA SER A 3 -3.31 -35.18 28.34
C SER A 3 -3.39 -34.87 26.85
N GLY A 4 -4.52 -34.30 26.41
CA GLY A 4 -4.67 -33.82 25.06
C GLY A 4 -3.83 -32.55 24.86
N CYS A 5 -2.74 -32.66 24.07
CA CYS A 5 -2.15 -31.49 23.44
C CYS A 5 -3.19 -30.85 22.51
N VAL A 6 -3.82 -29.79 22.97
CA VAL A 6 -4.54 -28.89 22.08
C VAL A 6 -3.48 -28.13 21.28
N THR A 7 -3.08 -28.66 20.14
CA THR A 7 -2.43 -27.88 19.10
C THR A 7 -3.41 -26.82 18.68
N LYS A 8 -3.18 -25.59 19.13
CA LYS A 8 -3.87 -24.41 18.61
C LYS A 8 -3.47 -24.28 17.15
N THR A 9 -4.19 -24.97 16.27
CA THR A 9 -4.19 -24.65 14.85
C THR A 9 -4.65 -23.20 14.80
N LEU A 10 -3.73 -22.28 14.50
CA LEU A 10 -4.09 -20.93 14.10
C LEU A 10 -5.03 -21.11 12.91
N GLU A 11 -6.31 -20.92 13.16
CA GLU A 11 -7.32 -21.01 12.10
C GLU A 11 -6.90 -19.97 11.06
N LEU A 12 -6.75 -20.42 9.82
CA LEU A 12 -6.46 -19.58 8.64
C LEU A 12 -7.42 -18.39 8.53
N ASP A 13 -8.53 -18.42 9.23
CA ASP A 13 -9.55 -17.37 9.29
C ASP A 13 -9.18 -16.16 10.18
N ASP A 14 -8.19 -16.23 11.05
CA ASP A 14 -7.91 -15.17 12.04
C ASP A 14 -6.81 -14.18 11.60
N ARG A 15 -6.15 -14.42 10.48
CA ARG A 15 -5.09 -13.53 9.95
C ARG A 15 -5.55 -12.09 9.76
N GLY A 16 -6.81 -11.91 9.37
CA GLY A 16 -7.42 -10.59 9.22
C GLY A 16 -7.54 -9.79 10.52
N ASN A 17 -7.37 -10.44 11.67
CA ASN A 17 -7.48 -9.82 13.00
C ASN A 17 -6.12 -9.74 13.74
N ILE A 18 -5.00 -10.04 13.08
CA ILE A 18 -3.67 -9.85 13.65
C ILE A 18 -3.55 -8.41 14.17
N PRO A 19 -3.19 -8.21 15.45
CA PRO A 19 -3.08 -6.86 16.01
C PRO A 19 -1.87 -6.13 15.48
N ILE A 20 -1.92 -4.79 15.49
CA ILE A 20 -0.74 -3.97 15.28
C ILE A 20 0.32 -4.34 16.33
N PRO A 21 1.59 -4.54 15.97
CA PRO A 21 2.65 -4.88 16.90
C PRO A 21 2.77 -3.85 18.05
N GLN A 22 3.05 -4.31 19.26
CA GLN A 22 3.15 -3.42 20.44
C GLN A 22 4.23 -2.34 20.27
N LYS A 23 5.34 -2.67 19.60
CA LYS A 23 6.38 -1.69 19.27
C LYS A 23 5.83 -0.56 18.39
N THR A 24 5.01 -0.88 17.41
CA THR A 24 4.38 0.08 16.50
C THR A 24 3.32 0.91 17.23
N ILE A 25 2.56 0.31 18.13
CA ILE A 25 1.64 1.03 19.02
C ILE A 25 2.38 2.06 19.88
N ALA A 26 3.54 1.66 20.46
CA ALA A 26 4.36 2.57 21.23
C ALA A 26 4.87 3.76 20.40
N GLN A 27 5.41 3.47 19.22
CA GLN A 27 5.85 4.50 18.24
C GLN A 27 4.71 5.47 17.87
N MET A 28 3.53 4.94 17.55
CA MET A 28 2.36 5.78 17.24
C MET A 28 2.02 6.71 18.40
N ARG A 29 2.06 6.20 19.63
CA ARG A 29 1.77 7.00 20.82
C ARG A 29 2.76 8.16 20.98
N GLU A 30 4.05 7.92 20.79
CA GLU A 30 5.09 8.95 20.80
C GLU A 30 4.86 10.03 19.74
N MET A 31 4.31 9.65 18.59
CA MET A 31 3.98 10.54 17.48
C MET A 31 2.59 11.21 17.60
N GLY A 32 1.87 10.99 18.71
CA GLY A 32 0.52 11.52 18.90
C GLY A 32 -0.53 10.88 17.98
N MET A 33 -0.35 9.62 17.62
CA MET A 33 -1.23 8.84 16.74
C MET A 33 -1.93 7.72 17.50
N LYS A 34 -3.13 7.34 17.04
CA LYS A 34 -3.92 6.20 17.55
C LYS A 34 -4.14 5.19 16.43
N PRO A 35 -4.39 3.90 16.73
CA PRO A 35 -4.73 2.89 15.73
C PRO A 35 -5.84 3.31 14.75
N ALA A 36 -6.89 3.92 15.27
CA ALA A 36 -8.06 4.38 14.50
C ALA A 36 -7.85 5.65 13.67
N ASP A 37 -6.74 6.37 13.88
CA ASP A 37 -6.49 7.61 13.14
C ASP A 37 -6.23 7.31 11.65
N PRO A 38 -6.65 8.21 10.74
CA PRO A 38 -6.52 8.02 9.31
C PRO A 38 -5.10 7.73 8.84
N VAL A 39 -5.00 6.84 7.86
CA VAL A 39 -3.75 6.48 7.17
C VAL A 39 -3.80 6.86 5.69
N LEU A 40 -2.61 7.03 5.12
CA LEU A 40 -2.34 7.16 3.70
C LEU A 40 -1.11 6.31 3.38
N VAL A 41 -1.12 5.66 2.23
CA VAL A 41 -0.01 4.81 1.78
C VAL A 41 0.64 5.46 0.56
N ARG A 42 1.96 5.50 0.52
CA ARG A 42 2.75 5.92 -0.64
C ARG A 42 3.68 4.79 -1.06
N ILE A 43 3.77 4.55 -2.35
CA ILE A 43 4.62 3.52 -2.95
C ILE A 43 5.58 4.17 -3.93
N PHE A 44 6.85 3.82 -3.84
CA PHE A 44 7.92 4.29 -4.72
C PHE A 44 8.60 3.09 -5.36
N LYS A 45 8.36 2.90 -6.66
CA LYS A 45 8.80 1.70 -7.40
C LYS A 45 10.33 1.63 -7.48
N GLN A 46 10.99 2.70 -7.89
CA GLN A 46 12.44 2.74 -8.06
C GLN A 46 13.18 2.47 -6.74
N GLU A 47 12.72 3.07 -5.66
CA GLU A 47 13.29 2.89 -4.32
C GLU A 47 12.89 1.54 -3.71
N SER A 48 11.87 0.88 -4.26
CA SER A 48 11.26 -0.33 -3.70
C SER A 48 10.80 -0.13 -2.26
N GLU A 49 10.07 0.96 -2.02
CA GLU A 49 9.61 1.35 -0.69
C GLU A 49 8.09 1.59 -0.67
N LEU A 50 7.48 1.18 0.44
CA LEU A 50 6.11 1.49 0.81
C LEU A 50 6.12 2.28 2.11
N GLU A 51 5.55 3.47 2.09
CA GLU A 51 5.42 4.34 3.26
C GLU A 51 3.99 4.31 3.79
N VAL A 52 3.86 4.23 5.10
CA VAL A 52 2.59 4.49 5.81
C VAL A 52 2.69 5.84 6.50
N TRP A 53 1.83 6.74 6.09
CA TRP A 53 1.61 8.04 6.70
C TRP A 53 0.35 7.99 7.55
N LYS A 54 0.39 8.61 8.70
CA LYS A 54 -0.76 8.59 9.63
C LYS A 54 -1.03 9.98 10.19
N ARG A 55 -2.31 10.31 10.33
CA ARG A 55 -2.72 11.59 10.88
C ARG A 55 -2.45 11.62 12.39
N ASN A 56 -1.77 12.66 12.83
CA ASN A 56 -1.44 12.85 14.24
C ASN A 56 -2.48 13.76 14.97
N ALA A 57 -2.25 14.02 16.25
CA ALA A 57 -3.13 14.84 17.08
C ALA A 57 -3.26 16.30 16.59
N THR A 58 -2.32 16.82 15.77
CA THR A 58 -2.41 18.15 15.16
C THR A 58 -3.26 18.18 13.89
N GLY A 59 -3.76 17.01 13.45
CA GLY A 59 -4.54 16.87 12.22
C GLY A 59 -3.70 16.73 10.94
N LYS A 60 -2.38 16.76 11.04
CA LYS A 60 -1.44 16.60 9.93
C LYS A 60 -1.00 15.15 9.78
N TYR A 61 -0.76 14.73 8.54
CA TYR A 61 -0.11 13.44 8.28
C TYR A 61 1.39 13.55 8.57
N ALA A 62 1.93 12.53 9.22
CA ALA A 62 3.36 12.38 9.42
C ALA A 62 3.77 10.95 9.02
N LEU A 63 5.00 10.80 8.53
CA LEU A 63 5.55 9.50 8.15
C LEU A 63 5.68 8.65 9.42
N MET A 64 4.86 7.60 9.49
CA MET A 64 4.90 6.67 10.60
C MET A 64 6.00 5.63 10.41
N LYS A 65 6.06 5.02 9.22
CA LYS A 65 7.06 3.98 8.92
C LYS A 65 7.22 3.76 7.41
N THR A 66 8.45 3.40 7.02
CA THR A 66 8.80 2.94 5.67
C THR A 66 9.08 1.44 5.71
N TYR A 67 8.50 0.71 4.76
CA TYR A 67 8.65 -0.74 4.59
C TYR A 67 9.36 -1.02 3.28
N PRO A 68 10.41 -1.87 3.26
CA PRO A 68 11.00 -2.31 2.01
C PRO A 68 10.01 -3.21 1.26
N MET A 69 9.88 -2.98 -0.04
CA MET A 69 9.19 -3.92 -0.92
C MET A 69 10.18 -4.97 -1.39
N CYS A 70 9.84 -6.24 -1.26
CA CYS A 70 10.70 -7.32 -1.76
C CYS A 70 10.56 -7.51 -3.27
N ARG A 71 9.41 -7.17 -3.86
CA ARG A 71 9.20 -7.26 -5.31
C ARG A 71 8.01 -6.42 -5.79
N TRP A 72 8.18 -5.83 -6.94
CA TRP A 72 7.14 -5.38 -7.84
C TRP A 72 7.52 -5.80 -9.26
N SER A 73 6.61 -5.76 -10.22
CA SER A 73 6.86 -6.28 -11.57
C SER A 73 6.66 -5.23 -12.65
N GLY A 74 7.32 -5.44 -13.78
CA GLY A 74 7.36 -4.53 -14.91
C GLY A 74 8.51 -3.53 -14.81
N VAL A 75 8.29 -2.36 -15.36
CA VAL A 75 9.25 -1.23 -15.43
C VAL A 75 8.62 0.03 -14.84
N LEU A 76 9.37 1.12 -14.78
CA LEU A 76 8.79 2.44 -14.47
C LEU A 76 7.83 2.85 -15.59
N GLY A 77 6.63 3.24 -15.21
CA GLY A 77 5.54 3.59 -16.12
C GLY A 77 4.18 3.02 -15.67
N PRO A 78 3.08 3.53 -16.23
CA PRO A 78 1.73 3.09 -15.87
C PRO A 78 1.43 1.68 -16.38
N LYS A 79 0.56 0.96 -15.66
CA LYS A 79 -0.12 -0.23 -16.18
C LYS A 79 -1.19 0.20 -17.17
N LYS A 80 -1.34 -0.54 -18.28
CA LYS A 80 -2.29 -0.21 -19.35
C LYS A 80 -3.20 -1.36 -19.75
N LEU A 81 -2.69 -2.59 -19.73
CA LEU A 81 -3.42 -3.76 -20.26
C LEU A 81 -3.46 -4.91 -19.27
N GLU A 82 -4.57 -5.65 -19.28
CA GLU A 82 -4.64 -6.94 -18.57
C GLU A 82 -3.50 -7.84 -19.04
N GLY A 83 -2.83 -8.51 -18.10
CA GLY A 83 -1.74 -9.45 -18.41
C GLY A 83 -0.39 -8.80 -18.77
N ASP A 84 -0.24 -7.48 -18.79
CA ASP A 84 1.03 -6.79 -19.07
C ASP A 84 2.08 -6.94 -17.95
N ARG A 85 1.72 -7.55 -16.83
CA ARG A 85 2.56 -7.77 -15.64
C ARG A 85 3.20 -6.50 -15.10
N GLN A 86 2.54 -5.37 -15.32
CA GLN A 86 3.01 -4.05 -14.93
C GLN A 86 2.37 -3.62 -13.61
N ALA A 87 3.18 -3.27 -12.62
CA ALA A 87 2.72 -2.64 -11.39
C ALA A 87 2.23 -1.21 -11.69
N PRO A 88 1.02 -0.82 -11.23
CA PRO A 88 0.40 0.44 -11.61
C PRO A 88 1.06 1.66 -10.94
N GLU A 89 0.93 2.82 -11.58
CA GLU A 89 1.27 4.13 -11.04
C GLU A 89 0.04 5.02 -11.11
N GLY A 90 -0.29 5.68 -10.00
CA GLY A 90 -1.50 6.50 -9.90
C GLY A 90 -2.03 6.63 -8.48
N PHE A 91 -3.24 7.16 -8.38
CA PHE A 91 -3.95 7.37 -7.13
C PHE A 91 -5.14 6.43 -7.02
N TYR A 92 -5.16 5.65 -5.94
CA TYR A 92 -6.15 4.60 -5.69
C TYR A 92 -6.77 4.77 -4.32
N THR A 93 -7.90 4.10 -4.09
CA THR A 93 -8.58 4.11 -2.79
C THR A 93 -8.96 2.71 -2.37
N VAL A 94 -8.64 2.36 -1.14
CA VAL A 94 -8.93 1.06 -0.52
C VAL A 94 -9.98 1.25 0.56
N GLY A 95 -11.15 0.65 0.38
CA GLY A 95 -12.19 0.54 1.41
C GLY A 95 -12.13 -0.80 2.13
N LEU A 96 -13.03 -1.01 3.10
CA LEU A 96 -13.13 -2.29 3.84
C LEU A 96 -13.29 -3.50 2.92
N GLY A 97 -14.05 -3.36 1.83
CA GLY A 97 -14.24 -4.44 0.85
C GLY A 97 -12.99 -4.78 0.03
N GLY A 98 -11.96 -3.93 0.05
CA GLY A 98 -10.68 -4.18 -0.60
C GLY A 98 -9.72 -5.04 0.25
N LEU A 99 -10.02 -5.24 1.53
CA LEU A 99 -9.21 -6.06 2.44
C LEU A 99 -9.48 -7.56 2.16
N ASN A 100 -8.41 -8.34 1.96
CA ASN A 100 -8.50 -9.79 1.75
C ASN A 100 -7.70 -10.54 2.82
N PRO A 101 -8.34 -10.96 3.92
CA PRO A 101 -7.70 -11.75 4.98
C PRO A 101 -7.41 -13.19 4.56
N LYS A 102 -8.03 -13.68 3.47
CA LYS A 102 -7.86 -15.04 2.94
C LYS A 102 -6.99 -15.09 1.69
N SER A 103 -6.12 -14.11 1.52
CA SER A 103 -5.20 -14.03 0.38
C SER A 103 -4.30 -15.27 0.30
N GLN A 104 -4.11 -15.77 -0.92
CA GLN A 104 -3.10 -16.81 -1.20
C GLN A 104 -1.67 -16.34 -0.90
N TYR A 105 -1.48 -15.02 -0.85
CA TYR A 105 -0.22 -14.35 -0.51
C TYR A 105 -0.23 -13.81 0.92
N TYR A 106 -0.69 -14.60 1.85
CA TYR A 106 -0.79 -14.35 3.29
C TYR A 106 -1.91 -13.34 3.64
N LEU A 107 -1.74 -12.08 3.39
CA LEU A 107 -2.72 -10.99 3.50
C LEU A 107 -2.59 -10.08 2.29
N SER A 108 -3.67 -9.44 1.89
CA SER A 108 -3.62 -8.44 0.83
C SER A 108 -4.72 -7.39 0.94
N PHE A 109 -4.52 -6.27 0.25
CA PHE A 109 -5.59 -5.32 -0.04
C PHE A 109 -5.52 -4.86 -1.50
N ASP A 110 -6.70 -4.77 -2.12
CA ASP A 110 -6.86 -4.39 -3.52
C ASP A 110 -6.83 -2.87 -3.66
N LEU A 111 -6.04 -2.37 -4.61
CA LEU A 111 -5.92 -0.95 -4.92
C LEU A 111 -7.19 -0.36 -5.59
N GLY A 112 -8.03 -1.22 -6.16
CA GLY A 112 -9.18 -0.78 -6.95
C GLY A 112 -8.79 -0.30 -8.36
N TYR A 113 -7.71 -0.89 -8.93
CA TYR A 113 -7.32 -0.64 -10.33
C TYR A 113 -8.38 -1.20 -11.30
N PRO A 114 -8.68 -0.53 -12.42
CA PRO A 114 -8.23 0.79 -12.84
C PRO A 114 -8.99 1.91 -12.11
N ASN A 115 -8.34 3.03 -11.84
CA ASN A 115 -8.97 4.21 -11.31
C ASN A 115 -9.85 4.93 -12.38
N ARG A 116 -10.49 6.04 -12.01
CA ARG A 116 -11.39 6.75 -12.93
C ARG A 116 -10.70 7.26 -14.21
N LEU A 117 -9.48 7.78 -14.08
CA LEU A 117 -8.70 8.28 -15.23
C LEU A 117 -8.27 7.14 -16.15
N GLU A 118 -7.79 6.05 -15.56
CA GLU A 118 -7.34 4.86 -16.29
C GLU A 118 -8.51 4.23 -17.07
N ARG A 119 -9.69 4.12 -16.45
CA ARG A 119 -10.91 3.68 -17.15
C ARG A 119 -11.27 4.60 -18.32
N ALA A 120 -11.19 5.92 -18.14
CA ALA A 120 -11.45 6.88 -19.20
C ALA A 120 -10.44 6.77 -20.35
N LYS A 121 -9.21 6.32 -20.08
CA LYS A 121 -8.20 6.04 -21.08
C LYS A 121 -8.34 4.65 -21.71
N GLY A 122 -9.30 3.84 -21.30
CA GLY A 122 -9.51 2.48 -21.79
C GLY A 122 -8.49 1.47 -21.27
N TYR A 123 -7.81 1.76 -20.14
CA TYR A 123 -6.89 0.80 -19.52
C TYR A 123 -7.66 -0.36 -18.90
N THR A 124 -7.09 -1.56 -19.00
CA THR A 124 -7.71 -2.79 -18.55
C THR A 124 -6.85 -3.50 -17.51
N GLY A 125 -7.48 -4.31 -16.69
CA GLY A 125 -6.87 -5.09 -15.63
C GLY A 125 -7.70 -5.08 -14.35
N SER A 126 -7.33 -5.95 -13.43
CA SER A 126 -8.01 -6.11 -12.15
C SER A 126 -7.09 -6.73 -11.11
N ALA A 127 -7.53 -6.81 -9.85
CA ALA A 127 -6.85 -7.51 -8.77
C ALA A 127 -5.38 -7.10 -8.57
N LEU A 128 -5.11 -5.79 -8.64
CA LEU A 128 -3.80 -5.22 -8.36
C LEU A 128 -3.72 -4.90 -6.87
N MET A 129 -2.82 -5.58 -6.15
CA MET A 129 -2.81 -5.62 -4.69
C MET A 129 -1.45 -5.23 -4.10
N VAL A 130 -1.47 -4.79 -2.85
CA VAL A 130 -0.35 -4.94 -1.92
C VAL A 130 -0.56 -6.26 -1.18
N HIS A 131 0.46 -7.13 -1.14
CA HIS A 131 0.35 -8.46 -0.56
C HIS A 131 1.67 -8.99 0.02
N GLY A 132 1.61 -10.08 0.76
CA GLY A 132 2.78 -10.81 1.28
C GLY A 132 3.47 -11.73 0.27
N ALA A 133 4.25 -12.68 0.75
CA ALA A 133 4.90 -13.77 0.00
C ALA A 133 5.99 -13.36 -1.01
N CYS A 134 6.47 -12.15 -1.01
CA CYS A 134 7.65 -11.68 -1.79
C CYS A 134 7.72 -12.14 -3.27
N SER A 135 6.58 -12.38 -3.92
CA SER A 135 6.50 -12.69 -5.35
C SER A 135 5.44 -11.81 -6.01
N SER A 136 5.69 -11.34 -7.23
CA SER A 136 4.76 -10.44 -7.91
C SER A 136 4.65 -10.74 -9.39
N SER A 137 3.44 -10.49 -9.93
CA SER A 137 3.12 -10.53 -11.36
C SER A 137 2.14 -9.39 -11.71
N GLY A 138 2.46 -8.15 -11.32
CA GLY A 138 1.64 -6.93 -11.49
C GLY A 138 1.30 -6.23 -10.19
N CYS A 139 1.54 -6.86 -9.04
CA CYS A 139 1.25 -6.36 -7.71
C CYS A 139 2.48 -5.76 -7.02
N PHE A 140 2.30 -5.31 -5.78
CA PHE A 140 3.36 -4.88 -4.88
C PHE A 140 3.50 -5.90 -3.74
N ALA A 141 4.62 -6.61 -3.71
CA ALA A 141 4.90 -7.62 -2.70
C ALA A 141 5.82 -7.08 -1.61
N ILE A 142 5.40 -7.24 -0.37
CA ILE A 142 6.20 -7.01 0.83
C ILE A 142 6.27 -8.32 1.63
N SER A 143 7.14 -8.41 2.64
CA SER A 143 7.21 -9.62 3.45
C SER A 143 5.90 -9.89 4.21
N ASP A 144 5.67 -11.14 4.62
CA ASP A 144 4.50 -11.51 5.42
C ASP A 144 4.41 -10.72 6.72
N GLU A 145 5.53 -10.50 7.38
CA GLU A 145 5.61 -9.67 8.58
C GLU A 145 5.18 -8.22 8.29
N HIS A 146 5.70 -7.64 7.21
CA HIS A 146 5.38 -6.26 6.84
C HIS A 146 3.93 -6.10 6.38
N VAL A 147 3.42 -7.04 5.57
CA VAL A 147 2.00 -6.96 5.15
C VAL A 147 1.04 -7.14 6.32
N ALA A 148 1.39 -7.97 7.31
CA ALA A 148 0.56 -8.10 8.52
C ALA A 148 0.42 -6.78 9.26
N GLU A 149 1.52 -6.04 9.41
CA GLU A 149 1.52 -4.73 10.07
C GLU A 149 0.78 -3.67 9.23
N VAL A 150 1.11 -3.53 7.95
CA VAL A 150 0.46 -2.55 7.05
C VAL A 150 -1.04 -2.84 6.92
N TYR A 151 -1.43 -4.10 6.77
CA TYR A 151 -2.82 -4.53 6.73
C TYR A 151 -3.57 -4.14 8.01
N ALA A 152 -2.98 -4.39 9.18
CA ALA A 152 -3.58 -4.03 10.47
C ALA A 152 -3.75 -2.51 10.60
N LEU A 153 -2.78 -1.71 10.18
CA LEU A 153 -2.85 -0.25 10.19
C LEU A 153 -3.98 0.26 9.28
N VAL A 154 -4.08 -0.27 8.06
CA VAL A 154 -5.15 0.07 7.10
C VAL A 154 -6.52 -0.36 7.64
N ARG A 155 -6.65 -1.60 8.13
CA ARG A 155 -7.88 -2.14 8.72
C ARG A 155 -8.37 -1.30 9.90
N ASP A 156 -7.49 -0.97 10.82
CA ASP A 156 -7.88 -0.26 12.04
C ASP A 156 -8.27 1.19 11.77
N ALA A 157 -7.63 1.85 10.80
CA ALA A 157 -8.05 3.17 10.33
C ALA A 157 -9.44 3.13 9.67
N LEU A 158 -9.70 2.14 8.81
CA LEU A 158 -11.01 1.95 8.17
C LEU A 158 -12.10 1.64 9.21
N ARG A 159 -11.83 0.75 10.17
CA ARG A 159 -12.74 0.44 11.29
C ARG A 159 -12.93 1.64 12.22
N GLY A 160 -11.94 2.52 12.28
CA GLY A 160 -11.99 3.78 13.06
C GLY A 160 -12.80 4.90 12.41
N GLY A 161 -13.39 4.67 11.22
CA GLY A 161 -14.29 5.60 10.54
C GLY A 161 -13.70 6.27 9.29
N GLN A 162 -12.45 5.96 8.91
CA GLN A 162 -11.94 6.38 7.61
C GLN A 162 -12.69 5.62 6.52
N GLN A 163 -13.35 6.32 5.61
CA GLN A 163 -14.17 5.69 4.57
C GLN A 163 -13.34 4.94 3.53
N ALA A 164 -12.20 5.51 3.15
CA ALA A 164 -11.24 4.89 2.25
C ALA A 164 -9.82 5.37 2.56
N VAL A 165 -8.85 4.46 2.42
CA VAL A 165 -7.42 4.77 2.49
C VAL A 165 -6.93 5.12 1.11
N GLN A 166 -6.31 6.29 0.95
CA GLN A 166 -5.66 6.65 -0.30
C GLN A 166 -4.33 5.90 -0.42
N VAL A 167 -4.09 5.32 -1.59
CA VAL A 167 -2.80 4.74 -1.99
C VAL A 167 -2.27 5.52 -3.18
N GLN A 168 -1.09 6.10 -3.02
CA GLN A 168 -0.39 6.87 -4.05
C GLN A 168 0.80 6.05 -4.53
N SER A 169 0.78 5.60 -5.79
CA SER A 169 1.87 4.84 -6.39
C SER A 169 2.63 5.69 -7.41
N TYR A 170 3.93 5.83 -7.18
CA TYR A 170 4.85 6.65 -7.97
C TYR A 170 5.96 5.81 -8.60
N PRO A 171 6.50 6.23 -9.76
CA PRO A 171 7.67 5.58 -10.36
C PRO A 171 8.91 5.71 -9.45
N PHE A 172 9.09 6.85 -8.83
CA PHE A 172 10.20 7.23 -7.96
C PHE A 172 9.79 8.41 -7.07
N ARG A 173 10.63 8.77 -6.09
CA ARG A 173 10.45 10.03 -5.34
C ARG A 173 10.59 11.21 -6.30
N MET A 174 9.58 12.09 -6.35
CA MET A 174 9.48 13.17 -7.34
C MET A 174 10.41 14.35 -7.04
N THR A 175 11.69 14.04 -6.74
CA THR A 175 12.73 15.04 -6.51
C THR A 175 13.20 15.65 -7.84
N PRO A 176 13.76 16.87 -7.83
CA PRO A 176 14.34 17.49 -9.04
C PRO A 176 15.38 16.59 -9.73
N GLU A 177 16.22 15.89 -8.96
CA GLU A 177 17.27 15.01 -9.46
C GLU A 177 16.68 13.81 -10.20
N ASN A 178 15.69 13.13 -9.61
CA ASN A 178 15.01 11.99 -10.23
C ASN A 178 14.25 12.42 -11.49
N LEU A 179 13.58 13.55 -11.44
CA LEU A 179 12.88 14.09 -12.63
C LEU A 179 13.87 14.43 -13.76
N ALA A 180 15.01 15.05 -13.44
CA ALA A 180 16.03 15.31 -14.43
C ALA A 180 16.61 14.05 -15.06
N ALA A 181 16.86 13.01 -14.25
CA ALA A 181 17.39 11.73 -14.71
C ALA A 181 16.43 10.97 -15.66
N HIS A 182 15.13 11.23 -15.55
CA HIS A 182 14.10 10.55 -16.35
C HIS A 182 13.43 11.43 -17.41
N ARG A 183 13.98 12.61 -17.68
CA ARG A 183 13.37 13.62 -18.56
C ARG A 183 13.03 13.12 -19.97
N GLU A 184 13.87 12.25 -20.52
CA GLU A 184 13.71 11.70 -21.86
C GLU A 184 12.81 10.45 -21.90
N ASN A 185 12.23 10.04 -20.77
CA ASN A 185 11.37 8.87 -20.72
C ASN A 185 10.01 9.17 -21.38
N PRO A 186 9.46 8.27 -22.21
CA PRO A 186 8.14 8.47 -22.83
C PRO A 186 6.97 8.69 -21.85
N ASN A 187 7.12 8.31 -20.59
CA ASN A 187 6.12 8.51 -19.55
C ASN A 187 6.30 9.82 -18.77
N PHE A 188 7.25 10.68 -19.15
CA PHE A 188 7.60 11.87 -18.36
C PHE A 188 6.42 12.82 -18.16
N GLU A 189 5.62 13.08 -19.19
CA GLU A 189 4.42 13.93 -19.09
C GLU A 189 3.43 13.36 -18.07
N PHE A 190 3.17 12.05 -18.13
CA PHE A 190 2.31 11.37 -17.15
C PHE A 190 2.87 11.51 -15.72
N TRP A 191 4.17 11.43 -15.54
CA TRP A 191 4.82 11.62 -14.24
C TRP A 191 4.72 13.06 -13.73
N MET A 192 4.72 14.05 -14.62
CA MET A 192 4.47 15.45 -14.25
C MET A 192 3.02 15.65 -13.76
N ASP A 193 2.05 14.93 -14.33
CA ASP A 193 0.68 14.90 -13.80
C ASP A 193 0.64 14.28 -12.40
N LEU A 194 1.33 13.16 -12.18
CA LEU A 194 1.46 12.56 -10.84
C LEU A 194 2.14 13.50 -9.85
N LYS A 195 3.15 14.25 -10.30
CA LYS A 195 3.86 15.23 -9.46
C LYS A 195 2.92 16.29 -8.91
N THR A 196 1.92 16.72 -9.68
CA THR A 196 0.92 17.66 -9.21
C THR A 196 0.20 17.17 -7.94
N GLY A 197 -0.11 15.87 -7.89
CA GLY A 197 -0.69 15.24 -6.69
C GLY A 197 0.34 15.03 -5.57
N TYR A 198 1.59 14.69 -5.95
CA TYR A 198 2.69 14.54 -5.00
C TYR A 198 2.95 15.83 -4.20
N ASP A 199 3.01 16.96 -4.89
CA ASP A 199 3.31 18.27 -4.29
C ASP A 199 2.14 18.81 -3.43
N ARG A 200 0.91 18.34 -3.68
CA ARG A 200 -0.26 18.68 -2.85
C ARG A 200 -0.33 17.91 -1.54
N PHE A 201 0.47 16.89 -1.38
CA PHE A 201 0.56 16.16 -0.13
C PHE A 201 1.47 16.93 0.82
N GLU A 202 0.87 17.84 1.59
CA GLU A 202 1.56 18.57 2.66
C GLU A 202 1.72 17.68 3.89
N VAL A 203 2.95 17.59 4.37
CA VAL A 203 3.39 16.80 5.51
C VAL A 203 3.53 17.70 6.74
#